data_460c2031fb7d513aab479893a0f5777a
#
_entry.id   460c2031fb7d513aab479893a0f5777a
#
_cell.length_a   1.000
_cell.length_b   1.000
_cell.length_c   1.000
_cell.angle_alpha   90.00
_cell.angle_beta   90.00
_cell.angle_gamma   90.00
#
_symmetry.space_group_name_H-M   'P 1'
#
loop_
_entity.id
_entity.type
_entity.pdbx_description
1 polymer ?
#
loop_
_entity_poly.entity_id
_entity_poly.type
_entity_poly.pdbx_seq_one_letter_code
_entity_poly.pdbx_strand_id
1 'polypeptide(L)'
;MPADAASPRLLGGAAAGSDALVLGIETSCDETAAACVRGGTDVLSSVVSSQVDLHAKYGGVVPEIASRAHNELIIPVVARAMVEAGVDGRRIDAVAATTGPGLIGALLVGVSAAKALALTWDVPFVSVNHLEAHLYAALLEDPHLELPMVVLLVSGGHTMLVLMEDHGRYRILGQTLDDAAGEAFDKVARFLGAPSPAEVPRGGKPGRGAA
;
A
#
# COMPACT_ATOMS: atom_id res chain seq x y z
N MET A 1 -20.95 -21.30 12.74
CA MET A 1 -19.88 -21.06 13.72
C MET A 1 -19.38 -19.66 13.50
N PRO A 2 -19.64 -18.67 14.36
CA PRO A 2 -19.09 -17.35 14.24
C PRO A 2 -17.67 -17.38 14.80
N ALA A 3 -16.67 -17.08 14.00
CA ALA A 3 -15.32 -16.80 14.46
C ALA A 3 -15.29 -15.34 14.90
N ASP A 4 -15.36 -15.14 16.19
CA ASP A 4 -15.12 -13.89 16.87
C ASP A 4 -13.60 -13.64 16.84
N ALA A 5 -13.09 -13.16 15.70
CA ALA A 5 -11.73 -12.67 15.59
C ALA A 5 -11.75 -11.23 16.10
N ALA A 6 -11.34 -11.06 17.36
CA ALA A 6 -11.08 -9.76 17.94
C ALA A 6 -10.16 -8.97 17.01
N SER A 7 -10.72 -7.97 16.33
CA SER A 7 -9.97 -7.00 15.55
C SER A 7 -8.89 -6.40 16.45
N PRO A 8 -7.61 -6.37 16.03
CA PRO A 8 -6.60 -5.62 16.77
C PRO A 8 -7.09 -4.18 16.87
N ARG A 9 -7.16 -3.65 18.07
CA ARG A 9 -7.47 -2.24 18.31
C ARG A 9 -6.41 -1.44 17.55
N LEU A 10 -6.80 -0.86 16.42
CA LEU A 10 -6.09 0.29 15.88
C LEU A 10 -5.88 1.25 17.05
N LEU A 11 -4.72 1.90 17.11
CA LEU A 11 -4.38 2.89 18.14
C LEU A 11 -5.65 3.65 18.50
N GLY A 12 -6.18 3.36 19.69
CA GLY A 12 -7.52 3.74 20.08
C GLY A 12 -7.76 5.22 19.82
N GLY A 13 -8.72 5.51 18.94
CA GLY A 13 -9.28 6.82 18.76
C GLY A 13 -8.29 7.98 18.85
N ALA A 14 -7.29 8.03 17.98
CA ALA A 14 -6.64 9.30 17.70
C ALA A 14 -7.72 10.15 17.03
N ALA A 15 -8.32 11.03 17.84
CA ALA A 15 -9.32 11.97 17.39
C ALA A 15 -8.83 12.66 16.11
N ALA A 16 -9.75 12.92 15.19
CA ALA A 16 -9.51 13.83 14.06
C ALA A 16 -8.83 15.10 14.62
N GLY A 17 -7.54 15.27 14.31
CA GLY A 17 -6.71 16.33 14.90
C GLY A 17 -5.43 15.87 15.61
N SER A 18 -5.11 14.57 15.68
CA SER A 18 -3.80 14.15 16.15
C SER A 18 -2.75 14.52 15.08
N ASP A 19 -1.72 15.24 15.48
CA ASP A 19 -0.59 15.63 14.64
C ASP A 19 0.43 14.48 14.50
N ALA A 20 -0.01 13.23 14.75
CA ALA A 20 0.83 12.05 14.75
C ALA A 20 1.47 11.81 13.37
N LEU A 21 2.78 11.62 13.36
CA LEU A 21 3.56 11.36 12.18
C LEU A 21 3.88 9.86 12.06
N VAL A 22 3.36 9.24 11.02
CA VAL A 22 3.51 7.80 10.78
C VAL A 22 4.39 7.55 9.56
N LEU A 23 5.37 6.66 9.71
CA LEU A 23 6.08 6.07 8.58
C LEU A 23 5.35 4.80 8.14
N GLY A 24 4.78 4.80 6.94
CA GLY A 24 4.17 3.64 6.31
C GLY A 24 5.13 2.93 5.36
N ILE A 25 5.13 1.59 5.36
CA ILE A 25 5.96 0.73 4.51
C ILE A 25 5.07 -0.29 3.80
N GLU A 26 5.26 -0.42 2.48
CA GLU A 26 4.53 -1.37 1.64
C GLU A 26 5.51 -2.20 0.81
N THR A 27 5.38 -3.54 0.90
CA THR A 27 6.18 -4.51 0.14
C THR A 27 5.39 -5.76 -0.22
N SER A 28 4.07 -5.68 -0.36
CA SER A 28 3.22 -6.89 -0.48
C SER A 28 3.37 -7.66 -1.80
N CYS A 29 3.83 -7.01 -2.87
CA CYS A 29 3.93 -7.63 -4.20
C CYS A 29 5.23 -7.26 -4.92
N ASP A 30 5.20 -6.31 -5.85
CA ASP A 30 6.30 -5.94 -6.73
C ASP A 30 6.67 -4.45 -6.67
N GLU A 31 6.21 -3.78 -5.65
CA GLU A 31 6.55 -2.39 -5.38
C GLU A 31 7.09 -2.23 -3.96
N THR A 32 8.27 -1.64 -3.83
CA THR A 32 8.80 -1.20 -2.54
C THR A 32 8.40 0.25 -2.33
N ALA A 33 7.56 0.52 -1.33
CA ALA A 33 7.13 1.89 -1.07
C ALA A 33 7.29 2.28 0.40
N ALA A 34 7.52 3.58 0.63
CA ALA A 34 7.48 4.20 1.94
C ALA A 34 6.91 5.60 1.85
N ALA A 35 6.14 5.99 2.85
CA ALA A 35 5.52 7.30 2.95
C ALA A 35 5.54 7.82 4.40
N CYS A 36 5.70 9.14 4.55
CA CYS A 36 5.48 9.80 5.83
C CYS A 36 4.14 10.55 5.77
N VAL A 37 3.23 10.22 6.67
CA VAL A 37 1.88 10.79 6.73
C VAL A 37 1.65 11.41 8.10
N ARG A 38 1.16 12.66 8.12
CA ARG A 38 0.84 13.40 9.34
C ARG A 38 -0.67 13.51 9.50
N GLY A 39 -1.14 13.35 10.74
CA GLY A 39 -2.55 13.53 11.08
C GLY A 39 -3.52 12.64 10.30
N GLY A 40 -3.02 11.56 9.68
CA GLY A 40 -3.81 10.59 8.91
C GLY A 40 -4.11 10.98 7.46
N THR A 41 -3.93 12.24 7.06
CA THR A 41 -4.29 12.73 5.70
C THR A 41 -3.21 13.56 5.03
N ASP A 42 -2.32 14.20 5.76
CA ASP A 42 -1.26 15.05 5.20
C ASP A 42 -0.05 14.19 4.77
N VAL A 43 0.04 13.90 3.47
CA VAL A 43 1.12 13.09 2.88
C VAL A 43 2.35 13.95 2.65
N LEU A 44 3.31 13.90 3.58
CA LEU A 44 4.57 14.67 3.51
C LEU A 44 5.52 14.12 2.46
N SER A 45 5.51 12.80 2.26
CA SER A 45 6.31 12.13 1.23
C SER A 45 5.65 10.82 0.81
N SER A 46 5.88 10.40 -0.43
CA SER A 46 5.49 9.10 -0.95
C SER A 46 6.49 8.65 -1.99
N VAL A 47 7.31 7.67 -1.65
CA VAL A 47 8.38 7.11 -2.50
C VAL A 47 8.01 5.70 -2.88
N VAL A 48 7.95 5.44 -4.18
CA VAL A 48 7.67 4.11 -4.75
C VAL A 48 8.81 3.70 -5.66
N SER A 49 9.28 2.47 -5.49
CA SER A 49 10.22 1.79 -6.38
C SER A 49 9.56 0.55 -6.95
N SER A 50 9.15 0.61 -8.23
CA SER A 50 8.48 -0.48 -8.92
C SER A 50 9.50 -1.48 -9.49
N GLN A 51 9.16 -2.75 -9.44
CA GLN A 51 9.93 -3.86 -9.98
C GLN A 51 9.37 -4.37 -11.33
N VAL A 52 8.45 -3.64 -11.96
CA VAL A 52 7.78 -4.04 -13.20
C VAL A 52 8.79 -4.41 -14.27
N ASP A 53 9.83 -3.61 -14.48
CA ASP A 53 10.86 -3.88 -15.49
C ASP A 53 11.68 -5.14 -15.18
N LEU A 54 11.87 -5.43 -13.88
CA LEU A 54 12.56 -6.64 -13.42
C LEU A 54 11.76 -7.90 -13.74
N HIS A 55 10.43 -7.83 -13.59
CA HIS A 55 9.52 -8.96 -13.78
C HIS A 55 9.03 -9.13 -15.22
N ALA A 56 9.12 -8.09 -16.06
CA ALA A 56 8.63 -8.09 -17.45
C ALA A 56 9.13 -9.29 -18.26
N LYS A 57 10.42 -9.62 -18.13
CA LYS A 57 11.06 -10.77 -18.83
C LYS A 57 10.53 -12.15 -18.42
N TYR A 58 9.82 -12.23 -17.30
CA TYR A 58 9.22 -13.47 -16.80
C TYR A 58 7.72 -13.56 -17.09
N GLY A 59 7.12 -12.52 -17.66
CA GLY A 59 5.69 -12.47 -17.95
C GLY A 59 4.79 -12.33 -16.71
N GLY A 60 5.34 -11.99 -15.53
CA GLY A 60 4.63 -11.81 -14.29
C GLY A 60 5.56 -11.80 -13.08
N VAL A 61 5.02 -11.52 -11.90
CA VAL A 61 5.80 -11.41 -10.68
C VAL A 61 6.36 -12.77 -10.25
N VAL A 62 7.69 -12.83 -10.03
CA VAL A 62 8.38 -14.01 -9.49
C VAL A 62 8.66 -13.74 -7.99
N PRO A 63 8.01 -14.46 -7.05
CA PRO A 63 8.04 -14.15 -5.62
C PRO A 63 9.45 -14.07 -5.00
N GLU A 64 10.35 -14.98 -5.38
CA GLU A 64 11.72 -14.96 -4.86
C GLU A 64 12.52 -13.76 -5.36
N ILE A 65 12.36 -13.39 -6.63
CA ILE A 65 13.02 -12.21 -7.21
C ILE A 65 12.48 -10.95 -6.55
N ALA A 66 11.16 -10.86 -6.35
CA ALA A 66 10.53 -9.74 -5.67
C ALA A 66 11.09 -9.57 -4.25
N SER A 67 11.17 -10.65 -3.47
CA SER A 67 11.69 -10.60 -2.09
C SER A 67 13.14 -10.11 -2.03
N ARG A 68 14.00 -10.54 -2.96
CA ARG A 68 15.39 -10.09 -3.04
C ARG A 68 15.49 -8.60 -3.39
N ALA A 69 14.70 -8.15 -4.37
CA ALA A 69 14.64 -6.74 -4.76
C ALA A 69 14.14 -5.85 -3.62
N HIS A 70 13.11 -6.28 -2.88
CA HIS A 70 12.66 -5.56 -1.68
C HIS A 70 13.77 -5.41 -0.65
N ASN A 71 14.54 -6.48 -0.40
CA ASN A 71 15.62 -6.44 0.57
C ASN A 71 16.74 -5.44 0.19
N GLU A 72 16.98 -5.26 -1.10
CA GLU A 72 17.95 -4.26 -1.59
C GLU A 72 17.39 -2.83 -1.54
N LEU A 73 16.08 -2.67 -1.77
CA LEU A 73 15.43 -1.37 -1.95
C LEU A 73 14.85 -0.76 -0.68
N ILE A 74 14.55 -1.57 0.34
CA ILE A 74 13.80 -1.10 1.52
C ILE A 74 14.50 0.05 2.24
N ILE A 75 15.81 -0.04 2.47
CA ILE A 75 16.57 1.00 3.18
C ILE A 75 16.66 2.29 2.35
N PRO A 76 17.08 2.28 1.07
CA PRO A 76 17.11 3.50 0.27
C PRO A 76 15.73 4.14 0.08
N VAL A 77 14.65 3.36 -0.06
CA VAL A 77 13.29 3.88 -0.21
C VAL A 77 12.81 4.56 1.07
N VAL A 78 12.99 3.93 2.23
CA VAL A 78 12.64 4.52 3.53
C VAL A 78 13.47 5.78 3.79
N ALA A 79 14.79 5.73 3.59
CA ALA A 79 15.66 6.89 3.79
C ALA A 79 15.25 8.07 2.92
N ARG A 80 14.91 7.81 1.65
CA ARG A 80 14.45 8.83 0.72
C ARG A 80 13.10 9.43 1.16
N ALA A 81 12.15 8.60 1.59
CA ALA A 81 10.87 9.08 2.09
C ALA A 81 11.03 10.02 3.29
N MET A 82 11.90 9.68 4.23
CA MET A 82 12.19 10.53 5.39
C MET A 82 12.87 11.84 5.00
N VAL A 83 13.82 11.81 4.06
CA VAL A 83 14.49 13.02 3.54
C VAL A 83 13.50 13.94 2.83
N GLU A 84 12.65 13.40 1.94
CA GLU A 84 11.62 14.18 1.23
C GLU A 84 10.59 14.80 2.19
N ALA A 85 10.24 14.09 3.27
CA ALA A 85 9.38 14.61 4.34
C ALA A 85 10.06 15.63 5.26
N GLY A 86 11.39 15.74 5.21
CA GLY A 86 12.17 16.62 6.12
C GLY A 86 12.11 16.16 7.58
N VAL A 87 12.05 14.85 7.83
CA VAL A 87 11.91 14.28 9.18
C VAL A 87 13.04 13.31 9.50
N ASP A 88 13.34 13.16 10.78
CA ASP A 88 14.21 12.13 11.32
C ASP A 88 13.41 11.14 12.20
N GLY A 89 14.04 10.02 12.57
CA GLY A 89 13.38 8.95 13.32
C GLY A 89 12.82 9.38 14.69
N ARG A 90 13.33 10.46 15.28
CA ARG A 90 12.86 10.99 16.58
C ARG A 90 11.51 11.71 16.48
N ARG A 91 11.10 12.05 15.26
CA ARG A 91 9.83 12.72 14.99
C ARG A 91 8.73 11.75 14.58
N ILE A 92 9.07 10.50 14.34
CA ILE A 92 8.10 9.45 13.99
C ILE A 92 7.41 8.98 15.27
N ASP A 93 6.08 8.98 15.26
CA ASP A 93 5.22 8.54 16.37
C ASP A 93 4.80 7.06 16.25
N ALA A 94 4.80 6.51 15.02
CA ALA A 94 4.54 5.11 14.79
C ALA A 94 5.13 4.64 13.45
N VAL A 95 5.47 3.35 13.34
CA VAL A 95 5.84 2.71 12.08
C VAL A 95 4.78 1.70 11.69
N ALA A 96 4.19 1.86 10.52
CA ALA A 96 3.18 0.98 9.95
C ALA A 96 3.76 0.15 8.81
N ALA A 97 3.34 -1.11 8.69
CA ALA A 97 3.65 -1.90 7.50
C ALA A 97 2.51 -2.84 7.12
N THR A 98 2.40 -3.10 5.83
CA THR A 98 1.50 -4.12 5.32
C THR A 98 1.94 -5.51 5.77
N THR A 99 1.02 -6.23 6.42
CA THR A 99 1.25 -7.57 6.96
C THR A 99 0.53 -8.66 6.16
N GLY A 100 -0.34 -8.28 5.22
CA GLY A 100 -1.07 -9.17 4.34
C GLY A 100 -2.38 -8.56 3.84
N PRO A 101 -3.01 -9.17 2.83
CA PRO A 101 -2.47 -10.26 1.98
C PRO A 101 -1.30 -9.80 1.09
N GLY A 102 -0.52 -10.77 0.58
CA GLY A 102 0.61 -10.51 -0.32
C GLY A 102 1.58 -11.70 -0.39
N LEU A 103 2.67 -11.52 -1.11
CA LEU A 103 3.74 -12.52 -1.23
C LEU A 103 4.50 -12.63 0.10
N ILE A 104 4.52 -13.82 0.70
CA ILE A 104 5.06 -14.04 2.06
C ILE A 104 6.49 -13.50 2.20
N GLY A 105 7.39 -13.83 1.26
CA GLY A 105 8.78 -13.37 1.31
C GLY A 105 8.92 -11.85 1.19
N ALA A 106 8.08 -11.21 0.38
CA ALA A 106 8.04 -9.78 0.20
C ALA A 106 7.51 -9.05 1.46
N LEU A 107 6.39 -9.52 1.99
CA LEU A 107 5.82 -9.03 3.26
C LEU A 107 6.82 -9.11 4.41
N LEU A 108 7.57 -10.22 4.49
CA LEU A 108 8.55 -10.45 5.56
C LEU A 108 9.65 -9.36 5.57
N VAL A 109 10.07 -8.88 4.40
CA VAL A 109 11.06 -7.79 4.29
C VAL A 109 10.54 -6.51 4.90
N GLY A 110 9.35 -6.04 4.46
CA GLY A 110 8.75 -4.80 4.96
C GLY A 110 8.43 -4.85 6.45
N VAL A 111 7.83 -5.95 6.91
CA VAL A 111 7.47 -6.15 8.32
C VAL A 111 8.71 -6.20 9.21
N SER A 112 9.79 -6.88 8.77
CA SER A 112 11.04 -6.94 9.54
C SER A 112 11.71 -5.58 9.65
N ALA A 113 11.79 -4.84 8.54
CA ALA A 113 12.32 -3.48 8.52
C ALA A 113 11.50 -2.54 9.42
N ALA A 114 10.18 -2.56 9.29
CA ALA A 114 9.28 -1.73 10.11
C ALA A 114 9.41 -2.02 11.61
N LYS A 115 9.45 -3.30 12.01
CA LYS A 115 9.64 -3.70 13.40
C LYS A 115 11.01 -3.29 13.94
N ALA A 116 12.06 -3.40 13.14
CA ALA A 116 13.41 -2.97 13.53
C ALA A 116 13.46 -1.45 13.74
N LEU A 117 12.84 -0.66 12.87
CA LEU A 117 12.74 0.79 13.01
C LEU A 117 11.90 1.18 14.23
N ALA A 118 10.73 0.57 14.41
CA ALA A 118 9.86 0.80 15.56
C ALA A 118 10.59 0.53 16.88
N LEU A 119 11.32 -0.58 16.96
CA LEU A 119 12.13 -0.91 18.12
C LEU A 119 13.28 0.09 18.36
N THR A 120 13.94 0.51 17.28
CA THR A 120 15.09 1.45 17.37
C THR A 120 14.67 2.84 17.82
N TRP A 121 13.48 3.28 17.39
CA TRP A 121 12.96 4.61 17.72
C TRP A 121 12.05 4.61 18.96
N ASP A 122 11.83 3.46 19.57
CA ASP A 122 10.94 3.25 20.74
C ASP A 122 9.51 3.74 20.47
N VAL A 123 8.97 3.40 19.30
CA VAL A 123 7.62 3.76 18.86
C VAL A 123 6.80 2.51 18.53
N PRO A 124 5.45 2.58 18.56
CA PRO A 124 4.61 1.43 18.22
C PRO A 124 4.75 1.00 16.76
N PHE A 125 4.69 -0.32 16.55
CA PHE A 125 4.49 -0.94 15.24
C PHE A 125 3.01 -1.15 14.98
N VAL A 126 2.53 -0.74 13.80
CA VAL A 126 1.14 -0.88 13.36
C VAL A 126 1.05 -1.85 12.19
N SER A 127 0.28 -2.91 12.37
CA SER A 127 -0.02 -3.89 11.31
C SER A 127 -1.15 -3.37 10.43
N VAL A 128 -0.94 -3.33 9.11
CA VAL A 128 -1.93 -2.86 8.13
C VAL A 128 -2.32 -3.99 7.18
N ASN A 129 -3.61 -4.11 6.92
CA ASN A 129 -4.10 -5.00 5.86
C ASN A 129 -4.01 -4.29 4.50
N HIS A 130 -3.43 -4.95 3.50
CA HIS A 130 -3.22 -4.40 2.16
C HIS A 130 -4.52 -3.90 1.49
N LEU A 131 -5.59 -4.68 1.61
CA LEU A 131 -6.88 -4.31 1.01
C LEU A 131 -7.54 -3.15 1.75
N GLU A 132 -7.37 -3.09 3.08
CA GLU A 132 -7.81 -1.95 3.88
C GLU A 132 -7.06 -0.67 3.47
N ALA A 133 -5.75 -0.74 3.25
CA ALA A 133 -4.98 0.40 2.76
C ALA A 133 -5.50 0.95 1.42
N HIS A 134 -5.94 0.07 0.51
CA HIS A 134 -6.59 0.50 -0.72
C HIS A 134 -7.89 1.27 -0.50
N LEU A 135 -8.70 0.91 0.51
CA LEU A 135 -9.92 1.65 0.82
C LEU A 135 -9.62 3.08 1.28
N TYR A 136 -8.54 3.26 2.05
CA TYR A 136 -8.11 4.58 2.52
C TYR A 136 -7.48 5.46 1.43
N ALA A 137 -7.01 4.88 0.32
CA ALA A 137 -6.46 5.66 -0.78
C ALA A 137 -7.47 6.69 -1.34
N ALA A 138 -8.76 6.32 -1.39
CA ALA A 138 -9.82 7.25 -1.81
C ALA A 138 -9.96 8.44 -0.85
N LEU A 139 -9.87 8.21 0.47
CA LEU A 139 -9.95 9.26 1.48
C LEU A 139 -8.72 10.18 1.49
N LEU A 140 -7.55 9.68 1.07
CA LEU A 140 -6.36 10.50 0.90
C LEU A 140 -6.44 11.38 -0.36
N GLU A 141 -7.10 10.89 -1.43
CA GLU A 141 -7.31 11.63 -2.68
C GLU A 141 -8.35 12.75 -2.49
N ASP A 142 -9.45 12.44 -1.81
CA ASP A 142 -10.52 13.40 -1.50
C ASP A 142 -10.89 13.36 0.00
N PRO A 143 -10.35 14.30 0.80
CA PRO A 143 -10.65 14.40 2.22
C PRO A 143 -12.10 14.79 2.56
N HIS A 144 -12.91 15.16 1.55
CA HIS A 144 -14.33 15.51 1.73
C HIS A 144 -15.26 14.29 1.62
N LEU A 145 -14.73 13.11 1.33
CA LEU A 145 -15.53 11.90 1.33
C LEU A 145 -16.02 11.57 2.74
N GLU A 146 -17.32 11.39 2.85
CA GLU A 146 -17.99 11.08 4.11
C GLU A 146 -18.34 9.59 4.20
N LEU A 147 -18.28 9.04 5.41
CA LEU A 147 -18.76 7.70 5.71
C LEU A 147 -20.25 7.74 6.14
N PRO A 148 -21.06 6.70 5.85
CA PRO A 148 -20.68 5.47 5.14
C PRO A 148 -20.55 5.65 3.62
N MET A 149 -19.61 4.90 3.00
CA MET A 149 -19.43 4.90 1.56
C MET A 149 -19.30 3.47 0.99
N VAL A 150 -19.62 3.31 -0.29
CA VAL A 150 -19.39 2.06 -1.02
C VAL A 150 -18.17 2.24 -1.91
N VAL A 151 -17.19 1.36 -1.73
CA VAL A 151 -15.93 1.37 -2.48
C VAL A 151 -15.90 0.17 -3.43
N LEU A 152 -15.71 0.43 -4.72
CA LEU A 152 -15.36 -0.60 -5.70
C LEU A 152 -13.83 -0.70 -5.78
N LEU A 153 -13.28 -1.77 -5.21
CA LEU A 153 -11.85 -2.07 -5.28
C LEU A 153 -11.59 -2.95 -6.49
N VAL A 154 -10.75 -2.48 -7.42
CA VAL A 154 -10.34 -3.19 -8.63
C VAL A 154 -8.84 -3.17 -8.74
N SER A 155 -8.22 -4.35 -8.78
CA SER A 155 -6.78 -4.52 -8.94
C SER A 155 -6.45 -5.75 -9.78
N GLY A 156 -5.16 -6.06 -9.95
CA GLY A 156 -4.70 -7.29 -10.60
C GLY A 156 -5.13 -8.57 -9.89
N GLY A 157 -5.23 -8.53 -8.55
CA GLY A 157 -5.54 -9.71 -7.75
C GLY A 157 -6.92 -9.67 -7.08
N HIS A 158 -7.60 -8.53 -7.05
CA HIS A 158 -8.85 -8.38 -6.30
C HIS A 158 -9.87 -7.54 -7.06
N THR A 159 -11.12 -7.99 -7.03
CA THR A 159 -12.28 -7.19 -7.47
C THR A 159 -13.39 -7.41 -6.45
N MET A 160 -13.72 -6.38 -5.70
CA MET A 160 -14.72 -6.45 -4.65
C MET A 160 -15.46 -5.14 -4.43
N LEU A 161 -16.69 -5.25 -3.97
CA LEU A 161 -17.52 -4.13 -3.53
C LEU A 161 -17.56 -4.16 -2.01
N VAL A 162 -17.14 -3.07 -1.38
CA VAL A 162 -17.02 -2.98 0.08
C VAL A 162 -17.84 -1.79 0.58
N LEU A 163 -18.70 -2.02 1.55
CA LEU A 163 -19.29 -0.94 2.34
C LEU A 163 -18.34 -0.61 3.49
N MET A 164 -17.84 0.60 3.48
CA MET A 164 -17.10 1.19 4.59
C MET A 164 -18.10 1.98 5.45
N GLU A 165 -18.54 1.37 6.56
CA GLU A 165 -19.54 1.95 7.46
C GLU A 165 -18.93 3.05 8.34
N ASP A 166 -17.68 2.82 8.76
CA ASP A 166 -16.89 3.71 9.60
C ASP A 166 -15.41 3.31 9.47
N HIS A 167 -14.50 4.09 10.04
CA HIS A 167 -13.09 3.73 10.11
C HIS A 167 -12.90 2.38 10.83
N GLY A 168 -12.22 1.43 10.17
CA GLY A 168 -12.02 0.07 10.68
C GLY A 168 -13.27 -0.81 10.69
N ARG A 169 -14.40 -0.37 10.10
CA ARG A 169 -15.65 -1.14 10.01
C ARG A 169 -16.07 -1.32 8.57
N TYR A 170 -15.84 -2.54 8.05
CA TYR A 170 -16.08 -2.89 6.66
C TYR A 170 -17.01 -4.08 6.52
N ARG A 171 -17.82 -4.06 5.46
CA ARG A 171 -18.63 -5.19 5.05
C ARG A 171 -18.47 -5.44 3.55
N ILE A 172 -18.01 -6.62 3.19
CA ILE A 172 -17.92 -7.04 1.78
C ILE A 172 -19.35 -7.27 1.29
N LEU A 173 -19.78 -6.54 0.26
CA LEU A 173 -21.08 -6.66 -0.39
C LEU A 173 -21.05 -7.69 -1.52
N GLY A 174 -19.88 -7.85 -2.16
CA GLY A 174 -19.64 -8.81 -3.22
C GLY A 174 -18.19 -8.83 -3.64
N GLN A 175 -17.78 -9.91 -4.26
CA GLN A 175 -16.43 -10.07 -4.82
C GLN A 175 -16.48 -10.97 -6.04
N THR A 176 -15.48 -10.89 -6.90
CA THR A 176 -15.35 -11.82 -8.03
C THR A 176 -15.24 -13.27 -7.54
N LEU A 177 -15.79 -14.20 -8.31
CA LEU A 177 -15.77 -15.64 -8.03
C LEU A 177 -14.63 -16.36 -8.77
N ASP A 178 -14.05 -15.70 -9.78
CA ASP A 178 -12.96 -16.21 -10.61
C ASP A 178 -11.87 -15.14 -10.79
N ASP A 179 -11.61 -14.71 -12.02
CA ASP A 179 -10.57 -13.70 -12.28
C ASP A 179 -10.92 -12.33 -11.68
N ALA A 180 -9.92 -11.66 -11.11
CA ALA A 180 -10.03 -10.24 -10.85
C ALA A 180 -10.09 -9.46 -12.17
N ALA A 181 -10.73 -8.28 -12.15
CA ALA A 181 -10.89 -7.48 -13.37
C ALA A 181 -9.55 -7.13 -14.03
N GLY A 182 -8.54 -6.76 -13.24
CA GLY A 182 -7.19 -6.49 -13.77
C GLY A 182 -6.57 -7.72 -14.43
N GLU A 183 -6.69 -8.89 -13.80
CA GLU A 183 -6.22 -10.16 -14.37
C GLU A 183 -6.96 -10.51 -15.69
N ALA A 184 -8.27 -10.27 -15.74
CA ALA A 184 -9.06 -10.46 -16.95
C ALA A 184 -8.59 -9.54 -18.08
N PHE A 185 -8.31 -8.26 -17.79
CA PHE A 185 -7.75 -7.32 -18.76
C PHE A 185 -6.39 -7.79 -19.28
N ASP A 186 -5.50 -8.24 -18.40
CA ASP A 186 -4.17 -8.74 -18.78
C ASP A 186 -4.26 -9.99 -19.66
N LYS A 187 -5.17 -10.91 -19.35
CA LYS A 187 -5.42 -12.12 -20.14
C LYS A 187 -5.92 -11.77 -21.54
N VAL A 188 -6.90 -10.86 -21.64
CA VAL A 188 -7.45 -10.41 -22.91
C VAL A 188 -6.40 -9.66 -23.73
N ALA A 189 -5.66 -8.73 -23.11
CA ALA A 189 -4.59 -8.00 -23.78
C ALA A 189 -3.55 -8.94 -24.38
N ARG A 190 -3.12 -9.93 -23.60
CA ARG A 190 -2.18 -10.96 -24.07
C ARG A 190 -2.74 -11.80 -25.20
N PHE A 191 -4.00 -12.19 -25.13
CA PHE A 191 -4.68 -12.94 -26.19
C PHE A 191 -4.77 -12.15 -27.51
N LEU A 192 -4.98 -10.83 -27.41
CA LEU A 192 -5.03 -9.92 -28.56
C LEU A 192 -3.64 -9.51 -29.09
N GLY A 193 -2.56 -9.97 -28.47
CA GLY A 193 -1.19 -9.57 -28.84
C GLY A 193 -0.90 -8.10 -28.54
N ALA A 194 -1.60 -7.49 -27.60
CA ALA A 194 -1.31 -6.15 -27.14
C ALA A 194 0.07 -6.12 -26.44
N PRO A 195 0.83 -5.01 -26.57
CA PRO A 195 2.11 -4.89 -25.89
C PRO A 195 1.93 -4.96 -24.37
N SER A 196 2.87 -5.60 -23.68
CA SER A 196 2.86 -5.64 -22.22
C SER A 196 3.04 -4.23 -21.62
N PRO A 197 2.63 -3.98 -20.38
CA PRO A 197 2.84 -2.69 -19.73
C PRO A 197 4.31 -2.22 -19.70
N ALA A 198 5.26 -3.16 -19.77
CA ALA A 198 6.70 -2.87 -19.88
C ALA A 198 7.11 -2.38 -21.27
N GLU A 199 6.35 -2.73 -22.32
CA GLU A 199 6.63 -2.34 -23.72
C GLU A 199 5.93 -1.03 -24.11
N VAL A 200 4.97 -0.56 -23.30
CA VAL A 200 4.30 0.72 -23.52
C VAL A 200 5.16 1.83 -22.93
N PRO A 201 5.62 2.82 -23.74
CA PRO A 201 6.36 3.95 -23.22
C PRO A 201 5.50 4.66 -22.15
N ARG A 202 5.99 4.76 -20.92
CA ARG A 202 5.32 5.52 -19.86
C ARG A 202 5.33 6.98 -20.30
N GLY A 203 4.20 7.46 -20.78
CA GLY A 203 4.03 8.88 -21.09
C GLY A 203 4.42 9.68 -19.84
N GLY A 204 5.37 10.59 -19.97
CA GLY A 204 5.77 11.46 -18.88
C GLY A 204 4.53 12.09 -18.27
N LYS A 205 4.43 12.15 -16.95
CA LYS A 205 3.36 12.88 -16.26
C LYS A 205 3.26 14.25 -16.91
N PRO A 206 2.08 14.72 -17.33
CA PRO A 206 1.93 16.09 -17.75
C PRO A 206 2.41 16.96 -16.57
N GLY A 207 3.48 17.72 -16.80
CA GLY A 207 3.99 18.64 -15.80
C GLY A 207 2.82 19.48 -15.29
N ARG A 208 2.64 19.59 -13.99
CA ARG A 208 1.73 20.58 -13.40
C ARG A 208 2.23 21.92 -13.92
N GLY A 209 1.50 22.45 -14.90
CA GLY A 209 1.78 23.77 -15.44
C GLY A 209 1.77 24.77 -14.30
N ALA A 210 2.83 25.55 -14.23
CA ALA A 210 2.84 26.79 -13.47
C ALA A 210 1.73 27.70 -13.99
N ALA A 211 0.85 28.09 -13.12
CA ALA A 211 0.02 29.29 -13.22
C ALA A 211 -0.29 29.78 -11.81
#